data_d728eef894850354db0aeffe3f2d4fcf
#
_entry.id   d728eef894850354db0aeffe3f2d4fcf
#
_cell.length_a   1.000
_cell.length_b   1.000
_cell.length_c   1.000
_cell.angle_alpha   90.00
_cell.angle_beta   90.00
_cell.angle_gamma   90.00
#
_symmetry.space_group_name_H-M   'P 1'
#
loop_
_entity.id
_entity.type
_entity.pdbx_description
1 polymer ?
#
loop_
_entity_poly.entity_id
_entity_poly.type
_entity_poly.pdbx_seq_one_letter_code
_entity_poly.pdbx_strand_id
1 'polypeptide(L)'
;MRKSSALFDIQMTVTNLASVAMPLQYMCHMNYAYVPNATFRQNIPDTALKLRESVPAHVKPTAQWLAFNQRLLQGEASLATLNEPGFYDPEIVFFADELDRYTDTPEFSMIAPDGTTFVTRFASAELNYVTRWILYNGDQQVAAFALPATCRPEGFLAAQRNGTLLQLEPQQTRTFTVTTGIV
;
A
#
# COMPACT_ATOMS: atom_id res chain seq x y z
N MET A 1 4.43 21.42 8.34
CA MET A 1 5.83 20.94 8.24
C MET A 1 6.60 21.45 9.45
N ARG A 2 7.32 20.58 10.14
CA ARG A 2 8.28 21.03 11.18
C ARG A 2 9.49 21.66 10.49
N LYS A 3 10.00 22.79 10.99
CA LYS A 3 11.10 23.56 10.36
C LYS A 3 12.42 22.78 10.14
N SER A 4 12.56 21.56 10.67
CA SER A 4 13.78 20.74 10.62
C SER A 4 13.52 19.31 10.15
N SER A 5 12.34 19.00 9.58
CA SER A 5 11.97 17.66 9.14
C SER A 5 11.35 17.73 7.75
N ALA A 6 11.74 16.79 6.88
CA ALA A 6 11.10 16.56 5.59
C ALA A 6 9.85 15.65 5.70
N LEU A 7 9.41 15.33 6.93
CA LEU A 7 8.18 14.59 7.20
C LEU A 7 6.98 15.53 7.26
N PHE A 8 5.83 15.05 6.79
CA PHE A 8 4.55 15.74 6.90
C PHE A 8 3.43 14.71 7.16
N ASP A 9 2.34 15.19 7.73
CA ASP A 9 1.15 14.38 7.97
C ASP A 9 0.11 14.63 6.88
N ILE A 10 -0.46 13.53 6.36
CA ILE A 10 -1.67 13.53 5.55
C ILE A 10 -2.80 13.12 6.48
N GLN A 11 -3.78 14.01 6.67
CA GLN A 11 -4.93 13.74 7.51
C GLN A 11 -6.22 13.77 6.69
N MET A 12 -7.01 12.69 6.81
CA MET A 12 -8.35 12.58 6.23
C MET A 12 -9.36 12.47 7.36
N THR A 13 -10.34 13.38 7.38
CA THR A 13 -11.46 13.33 8.31
C THR A 13 -12.77 13.15 7.55
N VAL A 14 -13.55 12.15 7.93
CA VAL A 14 -14.85 11.82 7.32
C VAL A 14 -15.92 11.86 8.38
N THR A 15 -17.00 12.60 8.14
CA THR A 15 -18.18 12.66 9.00
C THR A 15 -19.41 12.16 8.24
N ASN A 16 -20.13 11.20 8.81
CA ASN A 16 -21.42 10.76 8.27
C ASN A 16 -22.51 11.79 8.61
N LEU A 17 -22.98 12.55 7.64
CA LEU A 17 -24.05 13.55 7.82
C LEU A 17 -25.45 12.96 7.59
N ALA A 18 -25.57 11.69 7.19
CA ALA A 18 -26.85 11.03 6.99
C ALA A 18 -27.47 10.57 8.32
N SER A 19 -28.74 10.18 8.25
CA SER A 19 -29.48 9.59 9.37
C SER A 19 -29.37 8.05 9.46
N VAL A 20 -28.59 7.44 8.56
CA VAL A 20 -28.35 6.00 8.48
C VAL A 20 -26.85 5.72 8.47
N ALA A 21 -26.44 4.52 8.83
CA ALA A 21 -25.04 4.10 8.79
C ALA A 21 -24.47 4.23 7.35
N MET A 22 -23.25 4.75 7.25
CA MET A 22 -22.55 4.99 5.97
C MET A 22 -21.36 4.03 5.85
N PRO A 23 -21.32 3.20 4.80
CA PRO A 23 -20.13 2.38 4.54
C PRO A 23 -18.98 3.25 4.06
N LEU A 24 -17.76 2.93 4.52
CA LEU A 24 -16.55 3.67 4.21
C LEU A 24 -15.41 2.71 3.81
N GLN A 25 -14.79 3.02 2.69
CA GLN A 25 -13.49 2.50 2.29
C GLN A 25 -12.55 3.70 2.07
N TYR A 26 -11.36 3.64 2.67
CA TYR A 26 -10.34 4.67 2.50
C TYR A 26 -8.97 4.04 2.26
N MET A 27 -8.23 4.62 1.33
CA MET A 27 -6.82 4.34 1.08
C MET A 27 -6.07 5.66 0.91
N CYS A 28 -5.00 5.83 1.64
CA CYS A 28 -4.04 6.90 1.42
C CYS A 28 -3.12 6.50 0.26
N HIS A 29 -3.50 6.91 -0.96
CA HIS A 29 -2.80 6.51 -2.18
C HIS A 29 -1.67 7.48 -2.53
N MET A 30 -0.43 7.09 -2.19
CA MET A 30 0.77 7.89 -2.38
C MET A 30 1.64 7.27 -3.49
N ASN A 31 1.76 7.96 -4.62
CA ASN A 31 2.62 7.54 -5.72
C ASN A 31 4.01 8.15 -5.58
N TYR A 32 4.95 7.37 -5.07
CA TYR A 32 6.36 7.73 -5.12
C TYR A 32 6.93 7.40 -6.49
N ALA A 33 7.87 8.22 -6.94
CA ALA A 33 8.63 7.92 -8.16
C ALA A 33 9.40 6.59 -7.98
N TYR A 34 9.46 5.82 -9.05
CA TYR A 34 10.31 4.64 -9.11
C TYR A 34 11.79 5.06 -8.99
N VAL A 35 12.51 4.45 -8.07
CA VAL A 35 13.95 4.66 -7.88
C VAL A 35 14.67 3.35 -8.22
N PRO A 36 15.47 3.30 -9.29
CA PRO A 36 16.21 2.10 -9.67
C PRO A 36 17.10 1.61 -8.53
N ASN A 37 17.06 0.30 -8.27
CA ASN A 37 17.81 -0.38 -7.19
C ASN A 37 17.46 0.07 -5.77
N ALA A 38 16.36 0.80 -5.56
CA ALA A 38 15.87 1.05 -4.21
C ALA A 38 15.48 -0.26 -3.53
N THR A 39 15.65 -0.31 -2.21
CA THR A 39 15.28 -1.45 -1.37
C THR A 39 14.11 -1.11 -0.46
N PHE A 40 13.29 -2.11 -0.14
CA PHE A 40 12.18 -1.94 0.79
C PHE A 40 12.53 -2.50 2.17
N ARG A 41 12.05 -1.82 3.22
CA ARG A 41 12.07 -2.29 4.61
C ARG A 41 10.73 -2.00 5.28
N GLN A 42 10.36 -2.82 6.23
CA GLN A 42 9.18 -2.65 7.07
C GLN A 42 9.40 -3.27 8.45
N ASN A 43 8.61 -2.83 9.43
CA ASN A 43 8.61 -3.38 10.79
C ASN A 43 7.57 -4.48 11.01
N ILE A 44 7.04 -5.04 9.92
CA ILE A 44 6.25 -6.28 9.92
C ILE A 44 7.06 -7.38 9.23
N PRO A 45 6.77 -8.68 9.48
CA PRO A 45 7.46 -9.77 8.80
C PRO A 45 7.29 -9.69 7.28
N ASP A 46 8.32 -10.02 6.50
CA ASP A 46 8.23 -10.07 5.03
C ASP A 46 7.14 -11.04 4.57
N THR A 47 6.92 -12.10 5.33
CA THR A 47 5.87 -13.09 5.08
C THR A 47 4.44 -12.54 5.25
N ALA A 48 4.25 -11.37 5.87
CA ALA A 48 2.96 -10.70 5.94
C ALA A 48 2.55 -10.08 4.59
N LEU A 49 3.52 -9.73 3.75
CA LEU A 49 3.28 -9.20 2.40
C LEU A 49 3.02 -10.37 1.44
N LYS A 50 1.79 -10.48 0.96
CA LYS A 50 1.35 -11.53 0.02
C LYS A 50 1.16 -10.96 -1.37
N LEU A 51 1.77 -11.59 -2.38
CA LEU A 51 1.55 -11.23 -3.78
C LEU A 51 0.07 -11.43 -4.13
N ARG A 52 -0.50 -10.44 -4.84
CA ARG A 52 -1.84 -10.59 -5.40
C ARG A 52 -1.81 -11.64 -6.52
N GLU A 53 -2.57 -12.71 -6.35
CA GLU A 53 -2.67 -13.80 -7.33
C GLU A 53 -3.73 -13.52 -8.41
N SER A 54 -4.75 -12.70 -8.08
CA SER A 54 -5.81 -12.35 -9.01
C SER A 54 -5.34 -11.29 -10.01
N VAL A 55 -5.72 -11.44 -11.27
CA VAL A 55 -5.51 -10.44 -12.31
C VAL A 55 -6.83 -9.68 -12.53
N PRO A 56 -6.91 -8.37 -12.23
CA PRO A 56 -8.11 -7.60 -12.49
C PRO A 56 -8.44 -7.54 -13.98
N ALA A 57 -9.73 -7.41 -14.31
CA ALA A 57 -10.21 -7.43 -15.70
C ALA A 57 -9.60 -6.34 -16.60
N HIS A 58 -9.16 -5.21 -16.01
CA HIS A 58 -8.51 -4.11 -16.74
C HIS A 58 -7.01 -4.35 -16.99
N VAL A 59 -6.41 -5.32 -16.29
CA VAL A 59 -4.99 -5.67 -16.44
C VAL A 59 -4.84 -6.70 -17.55
N LYS A 60 -3.92 -6.44 -18.47
CA LYS A 60 -3.59 -7.35 -19.59
C LYS A 60 -2.19 -7.93 -19.38
N PRO A 61 -2.07 -9.08 -18.70
CA PRO A 61 -0.77 -9.65 -18.39
C PRO A 61 -0.06 -10.11 -19.67
N THR A 62 1.25 -9.84 -19.75
CA THR A 62 2.13 -10.42 -20.76
C THR A 62 2.64 -11.78 -20.30
N ALA A 63 3.14 -12.63 -21.22
CA ALA A 63 3.76 -13.90 -20.86
C ALA A 63 4.99 -13.69 -19.92
N GLN A 64 5.74 -12.64 -20.13
CA GLN A 64 6.91 -12.27 -19.32
C GLN A 64 6.49 -11.91 -17.90
N TRP A 65 5.44 -11.10 -17.73
CA TRP A 65 4.87 -10.73 -16.44
C TRP A 65 4.33 -11.95 -15.69
N LEU A 66 3.59 -12.85 -16.39
CA LEU A 66 3.07 -14.09 -15.80
C LEU A 66 4.21 -14.99 -15.27
N ALA A 67 5.28 -15.16 -16.06
CA ALA A 67 6.44 -15.94 -15.65
C ALA A 67 7.14 -15.32 -14.43
N PHE A 68 7.26 -13.99 -14.37
CA PHE A 68 7.85 -13.29 -13.23
C PHE A 68 7.00 -13.44 -11.95
N ASN A 69 5.67 -13.27 -12.07
CA ASN A 69 4.76 -13.48 -10.93
C ASN A 69 4.84 -14.92 -10.40
N GLN A 70 4.96 -15.91 -11.29
CA GLN A 70 5.15 -17.31 -10.88
C GLN A 70 6.46 -17.50 -10.10
N ARG A 71 7.55 -16.89 -10.52
CA ARG A 71 8.83 -16.89 -9.79
C ARG A 71 8.73 -16.22 -8.42
N LEU A 72 7.98 -15.11 -8.31
CA LEU A 72 7.70 -14.46 -7.03
C LEU A 72 6.92 -15.38 -6.07
N LEU A 73 5.90 -16.08 -6.57
CA LEU A 73 5.10 -17.04 -5.78
C LEU A 73 5.93 -18.23 -5.30
N GLN A 74 6.89 -18.69 -6.10
CA GLN A 74 7.78 -19.79 -5.77
C GLN A 74 8.98 -19.39 -4.90
N GLY A 75 9.14 -18.07 -4.64
CA GLY A 75 10.31 -17.56 -3.90
C GLY A 75 11.61 -17.55 -4.70
N GLU A 76 11.54 -17.75 -6.02
CA GLU A 76 12.69 -17.73 -6.94
C GLU A 76 13.05 -16.31 -7.40
N ALA A 77 12.15 -15.36 -7.18
CA ALA A 77 12.36 -13.92 -7.38
C ALA A 77 11.89 -13.14 -6.15
N SER A 78 12.38 -11.91 -5.99
CA SER A 78 12.03 -11.04 -4.88
C SER A 78 11.85 -9.60 -5.36
N LEU A 79 10.92 -8.88 -4.75
CA LEU A 79 10.78 -7.43 -4.87
C LEU A 79 11.36 -6.68 -3.65
N ALA A 80 12.29 -7.27 -2.91
CA ALA A 80 13.03 -6.56 -1.88
C ALA A 80 13.87 -5.41 -2.46
N THR A 81 14.25 -5.52 -3.74
CA THR A 81 15.00 -4.49 -4.50
C THR A 81 14.32 -4.25 -5.85
N LEU A 82 14.23 -2.98 -6.25
CA LEU A 82 13.66 -2.54 -7.54
C LEU A 82 14.70 -2.59 -8.66
N ASN A 83 15.09 -3.79 -9.13
CA ASN A 83 16.18 -3.98 -10.07
C ASN A 83 15.77 -4.62 -11.42
N GLU A 84 14.50 -5.01 -11.59
CA GLU A 84 14.00 -5.68 -12.79
C GLU A 84 12.77 -4.97 -13.40
N PRO A 85 12.86 -3.66 -13.76
CA PRO A 85 11.72 -2.86 -14.19
C PRO A 85 10.94 -3.43 -15.38
N GLY A 86 11.59 -4.19 -16.26
CA GLY A 86 10.95 -4.83 -17.40
C GLY A 86 9.87 -5.87 -17.06
N PHE A 87 9.78 -6.27 -15.78
CA PHE A 87 8.76 -7.22 -15.30
C PHE A 87 7.62 -6.54 -14.53
N TYR A 88 7.63 -5.21 -14.33
CA TYR A 88 6.66 -4.50 -13.49
C TYR A 88 5.50 -3.90 -14.28
N ASP A 89 5.37 -4.22 -15.57
CA ASP A 89 4.23 -3.88 -16.42
C ASP A 89 3.42 -5.15 -16.69
N PRO A 90 2.11 -5.21 -16.40
CA PRO A 90 1.20 -4.11 -16.10
C PRO A 90 1.20 -3.60 -14.66
N GLU A 91 1.54 -4.36 -13.66
CA GLU A 91 1.72 -3.97 -12.26
C GLU A 91 2.08 -5.17 -11.35
N ILE A 92 2.83 -4.94 -10.29
CA ILE A 92 3.05 -5.93 -9.23
C ILE A 92 2.42 -5.40 -7.94
N VAL A 93 1.57 -6.22 -7.33
CA VAL A 93 0.80 -5.82 -6.14
C VAL A 93 1.00 -6.81 -5.01
N PHE A 94 1.30 -6.30 -3.82
CA PHE A 94 1.29 -7.07 -2.58
C PHE A 94 0.30 -6.48 -1.60
N PHE A 95 -0.30 -7.33 -0.78
CA PHE A 95 -1.16 -6.96 0.32
C PHE A 95 -0.57 -7.44 1.65
N ALA A 96 -0.67 -6.62 2.69
CA ALA A 96 -0.55 -7.07 4.07
C ALA A 96 -1.83 -6.66 4.81
N ASP A 97 -2.42 -7.62 5.49
CA ASP A 97 -3.69 -7.51 6.18
C ASP A 97 -3.48 -7.58 7.70
N GLU A 98 -4.44 -7.03 8.45
CA GLU A 98 -4.50 -7.17 9.91
C GLU A 98 -3.16 -6.81 10.57
N LEU A 99 -2.66 -5.59 10.23
CA LEU A 99 -1.35 -5.10 10.65
C LEU A 99 -1.23 -4.99 12.18
N ASP A 100 -2.36 -4.81 12.87
CA ASP A 100 -2.47 -4.80 14.34
C ASP A 100 -1.99 -6.10 15.00
N ARG A 101 -1.95 -7.21 14.25
CA ARG A 101 -1.35 -8.48 14.70
C ARG A 101 0.17 -8.41 14.84
N TYR A 102 0.80 -7.43 14.20
CA TYR A 102 2.27 -7.31 14.15
C TYR A 102 2.77 -6.10 14.93
N THR A 103 2.08 -4.96 14.81
CA THR A 103 2.51 -3.70 15.43
C THR A 103 1.37 -2.68 15.47
N ASP A 104 1.36 -1.83 16.51
CA ASP A 104 0.42 -0.70 16.61
C ASP A 104 0.81 0.46 15.66
N THR A 105 2.10 0.52 15.26
CA THR A 105 2.66 1.59 14.45
C THR A 105 3.42 1.02 13.25
N PRO A 106 2.71 0.55 12.19
CA PRO A 106 3.33 0.12 10.95
C PRO A 106 4.23 1.20 10.36
N GLU A 107 5.44 0.79 9.99
CA GLU A 107 6.41 1.62 9.30
C GLU A 107 6.95 0.88 8.07
N PHE A 108 6.92 1.57 6.93
CA PHE A 108 7.45 1.09 5.66
C PHE A 108 8.44 2.11 5.13
N SER A 109 9.51 1.64 4.51
CA SER A 109 10.54 2.49 3.91
C SER A 109 10.93 2.01 2.53
N MET A 110 11.25 2.97 1.66
CA MET A 110 11.95 2.76 0.40
C MET A 110 13.29 3.51 0.49
N ILE A 111 14.40 2.79 0.36
CA ILE A 111 15.76 3.31 0.53
C ILE A 111 16.42 3.34 -0.84
N ALA A 112 16.74 4.53 -1.31
CA ALA A 112 17.46 4.75 -2.56
C ALA A 112 18.96 4.36 -2.42
N PRO A 113 19.67 4.06 -3.53
CA PRO A 113 21.09 3.71 -3.48
C PRO A 113 22.02 4.77 -2.89
N ASP A 114 21.62 6.04 -2.92
CA ASP A 114 22.35 7.16 -2.32
C ASP A 114 22.09 7.31 -0.80
N GLY A 115 21.26 6.43 -0.21
CA GLY A 115 20.89 6.44 1.20
C GLY A 115 19.66 7.28 1.51
N THR A 116 19.09 8.02 0.56
CA THR A 116 17.82 8.73 0.76
C THR A 116 16.73 7.74 1.14
N THR A 117 16.08 7.97 2.27
CA THR A 117 15.07 7.06 2.82
C THR A 117 13.69 7.73 2.82
N PHE A 118 12.79 7.20 2.01
CA PHE A 118 11.37 7.55 2.05
C PHE A 118 10.69 6.67 3.10
N VAL A 119 9.81 7.27 3.90
CA VAL A 119 9.12 6.56 4.98
C VAL A 119 7.63 6.83 4.97
N THR A 120 6.84 5.83 5.37
CA THR A 120 5.40 5.93 5.63
C THR A 120 5.09 5.26 6.96
N ARG A 121 4.42 6.00 7.88
CA ARG A 121 4.04 5.57 9.23
C ARG A 121 2.59 5.90 9.49
N PHE A 122 1.89 5.02 10.19
CA PHE A 122 0.49 5.22 10.55
C PHE A 122 0.11 4.34 11.76
N ALA A 123 -1.08 4.53 12.31
CA ALA A 123 -1.61 3.68 13.36
C ALA A 123 -2.40 2.51 12.74
N SER A 124 -2.10 1.25 13.11
CA SER A 124 -2.86 0.08 12.65
C SER A 124 -4.32 0.12 13.10
N ALA A 125 -4.62 0.74 14.24
CA ALA A 125 -5.98 0.97 14.72
C ALA A 125 -6.82 1.88 13.78
N GLU A 126 -6.18 2.72 12.97
CA GLU A 126 -6.85 3.57 11.97
C GLU A 126 -6.89 2.89 10.60
N LEU A 127 -5.75 2.30 10.18
CA LEU A 127 -5.52 1.73 8.85
C LEU A 127 -4.86 0.36 9.02
N ASN A 128 -5.67 -0.70 8.98
CA ASN A 128 -5.21 -2.05 9.31
C ASN A 128 -4.74 -2.88 8.10
N TYR A 129 -4.67 -2.24 6.94
CA TYR A 129 -4.26 -2.86 5.68
C TYR A 129 -3.23 -2.00 4.97
N VAL A 130 -2.33 -2.64 4.23
CA VAL A 130 -1.44 -1.93 3.32
C VAL A 130 -1.39 -2.64 1.97
N THR A 131 -1.33 -1.85 0.92
CA THR A 131 -1.02 -2.30 -0.44
C THR A 131 0.34 -1.76 -0.83
N ARG A 132 1.19 -2.59 -1.41
CA ARG A 132 2.38 -2.18 -2.16
C ARG A 132 2.09 -2.36 -3.64
N TRP A 133 2.23 -1.29 -4.41
CA TRP A 133 1.92 -1.28 -5.83
C TRP A 133 3.09 -0.70 -6.61
N ILE A 134 3.63 -1.50 -7.52
CA ILE A 134 4.76 -1.15 -8.36
C ILE A 134 4.34 -1.24 -9.81
N LEU A 135 4.60 -0.19 -10.56
CA LEU A 135 4.35 -0.13 -12.01
C LEU A 135 5.50 0.61 -12.70
N TYR A 136 6.05 0.02 -13.72
CA TYR A 136 7.07 0.64 -14.54
C TYR A 136 6.82 0.38 -16.02
N ASN A 137 6.38 1.42 -16.74
CA ASN A 137 6.22 1.40 -18.18
C ASN A 137 6.53 2.79 -18.80
N GLY A 138 6.23 2.99 -20.07
CA GLY A 138 6.49 4.25 -20.78
C GLY A 138 5.73 5.45 -20.22
N ASP A 139 4.56 5.23 -19.61
CA ASP A 139 3.66 6.28 -19.11
C ASP A 139 3.80 6.49 -17.60
N GLN A 140 4.10 5.42 -16.86
CA GLN A 140 4.11 5.41 -15.38
C GLN A 140 5.35 4.73 -14.84
N GLN A 141 6.04 5.41 -13.92
CA GLN A 141 7.22 4.90 -13.22
C GLN A 141 6.99 5.15 -11.72
N VAL A 142 6.28 4.20 -11.08
CA VAL A 142 5.76 4.34 -9.73
C VAL A 142 6.23 3.21 -8.84
N ALA A 143 6.63 3.56 -7.61
CA ALA A 143 6.86 2.65 -6.52
C ALA A 143 6.05 3.08 -5.29
N ALA A 144 4.74 2.80 -5.30
CA ALA A 144 3.88 3.01 -4.14
C ALA A 144 4.18 1.92 -3.09
N PHE A 145 5.27 2.10 -2.36
CA PHE A 145 5.83 1.08 -1.47
C PHE A 145 4.96 0.79 -0.24
N ALA A 146 4.07 1.72 0.13
CA ALA A 146 3.05 1.53 1.16
C ALA A 146 1.85 2.45 0.91
N LEU A 147 0.68 1.87 0.69
CA LEU A 147 -0.62 2.51 0.57
C LEU A 147 -1.49 2.06 1.74
N PRO A 148 -1.46 2.77 2.89
CA PRO A 148 -2.27 2.44 4.05
C PRO A 148 -3.76 2.53 3.74
N ALA A 149 -4.55 1.56 4.19
CA ALA A 149 -5.96 1.45 3.86
C ALA A 149 -6.80 0.83 4.99
N THR A 150 -8.11 1.04 4.91
CA THR A 150 -9.08 0.40 5.81
C THR A 150 -9.45 -1.01 5.39
N CYS A 151 -9.19 -1.38 4.12
CA CYS A 151 -9.40 -2.71 3.55
C CYS A 151 -8.58 -2.85 2.26
N ARG A 152 -8.53 -4.06 1.68
CA ARG A 152 -7.94 -4.25 0.34
C ARG A 152 -8.72 -3.51 -0.74
N PRO A 153 -8.07 -3.01 -1.81
CA PRO A 153 -8.71 -2.30 -2.92
C PRO A 153 -9.37 -3.26 -3.92
N GLU A 154 -10.15 -4.20 -3.44
CA GLU A 154 -10.85 -5.21 -4.26
C GLU A 154 -12.33 -4.87 -4.50
N GLY A 155 -12.73 -3.66 -4.11
CA GLY A 155 -14.05 -3.10 -4.32
C GLY A 155 -15.02 -3.36 -3.17
N PHE A 156 -16.14 -2.61 -3.21
CA PHE A 156 -17.15 -2.58 -2.14
C PHE A 156 -17.69 -3.96 -1.77
N LEU A 157 -18.10 -4.74 -2.76
CA LEU A 157 -18.69 -6.06 -2.51
C LEU A 157 -17.68 -7.06 -1.91
N ALA A 158 -16.41 -6.93 -2.24
CA ALA A 158 -15.35 -7.75 -1.63
C ALA A 158 -15.16 -7.37 -0.17
N ALA A 159 -15.04 -6.08 0.14
CA ALA A 159 -14.90 -5.60 1.50
C ALA A 159 -16.11 -5.98 2.37
N GLN A 160 -17.33 -5.93 1.82
CA GLN A 160 -18.55 -6.35 2.50
C GLN A 160 -18.53 -7.85 2.81
N ARG A 161 -18.21 -8.70 1.83
CA ARG A 161 -18.14 -10.16 2.03
C ARG A 161 -17.08 -10.56 3.04
N ASN A 162 -15.96 -9.86 3.05
CA ASN A 162 -14.82 -10.16 3.92
C ASN A 162 -14.96 -9.53 5.32
N GLY A 163 -16.04 -8.77 5.58
CA GLY A 163 -16.26 -8.11 6.86
C GLY A 163 -15.28 -6.96 7.16
N THR A 164 -14.62 -6.42 6.12
CA THR A 164 -13.61 -5.36 6.25
C THR A 164 -14.14 -3.97 5.90
N LEU A 165 -15.42 -3.88 5.52
CA LEU A 165 -16.08 -2.63 5.21
C LEU A 165 -16.39 -1.86 6.50
N LEU A 166 -15.77 -0.70 6.69
CA LEU A 166 -16.09 0.15 7.85
C LEU A 166 -17.52 0.70 7.73
N GLN A 167 -18.17 0.86 8.89
CA GLN A 167 -19.46 1.55 9.01
C GLN A 167 -19.28 2.78 9.90
N LEU A 168 -19.71 3.93 9.45
CA LEU A 168 -19.85 5.14 10.26
C LEU A 168 -21.31 5.31 10.64
N GLU A 169 -21.60 5.32 11.94
CA GLU A 169 -22.93 5.61 12.45
C GLU A 169 -23.36 7.05 12.13
N PRO A 170 -24.66 7.38 12.16
CA PRO A 170 -25.11 8.76 11.99
C PRO A 170 -24.35 9.74 12.87
N GLN A 171 -23.88 10.84 12.26
CA GLN A 171 -23.08 11.90 12.90
C GLN A 171 -21.69 11.45 13.42
N GLN A 172 -21.29 10.20 13.20
CA GLN A 172 -19.96 9.74 13.56
C GLN A 172 -18.91 10.38 12.67
N THR A 173 -17.81 10.80 13.29
CA THR A 173 -16.61 11.29 12.62
C THR A 173 -15.46 10.30 12.82
N ARG A 174 -14.69 10.03 11.76
CA ARG A 174 -13.47 9.25 11.82
C ARG A 174 -12.33 10.00 11.15
N THR A 175 -11.15 9.97 11.77
CA THR A 175 -9.93 10.59 11.24
C THR A 175 -8.88 9.51 11.01
N PHE A 176 -8.15 9.65 9.92
CA PHE A 176 -7.04 8.79 9.52
C PHE A 176 -5.80 9.67 9.32
N THR A 177 -4.67 9.27 9.88
CA THR A 177 -3.43 10.04 9.78
C THR A 177 -2.30 9.16 9.26
N VAL A 178 -1.59 9.66 8.25
CA VAL A 178 -0.39 9.03 7.69
C VAL A 178 0.74 10.04 7.70
N THR A 179 1.83 9.71 8.39
CA THR A 179 3.07 10.49 8.35
C THR A 179 3.97 9.96 7.25
N THR A 180 4.44 10.82 6.36
CA THR A 180 5.30 10.42 5.25
C THR A 180 6.31 11.48 4.89
N GLY A 181 7.36 11.13 4.12
CA GLY A 181 8.41 12.04 3.67
C GLY A 181 9.79 11.38 3.64
N ILE A 182 10.83 12.18 3.86
CA ILE A 182 12.24 11.75 3.83
C ILE A 182 12.85 11.87 5.23
N VAL A 183 13.61 10.86 5.62
CA VAL A 183 14.39 10.80 6.87
C VAL A 183 15.87 10.58 6.59
#